data_92e0c57371327a724ec4a51291765174
#
_entry.id   92e0c57371327a724ec4a51291765174
#
_cell.length_a   1.000
_cell.length_b   1.000
_cell.length_c   1.000
_cell.angle_alpha   90.00
_cell.angle_beta   90.00
_cell.angle_gamma   90.00
#
_symmetry.space_group_name_H-M   'P 1'
#
loop_
_entity.id
_entity.type
_entity.pdbx_description
1 polymer ?
#
loop_
_entity_poly.entity_id
_entity_poly.type
_entity_poly.pdbx_seq_one_letter_code
_entity_poly.pdbx_strand_id
1 'polypeptide(L)'
;MVSACGLDFGTSNSTVGWCQHGKATLLALEEGKLTLPSVVFFNVEDDSVSFGRAALAEYLAGYEGRMMRSLKSLLGSNLIDGQTEVGGKIITFRLLLAQFIKELKRRAELAAGHQFSNVVMGRPVYFVDGNADADRLAEKTLSEIASAAGFKNVVFQYEPIAAAFDYEATIQKEELVLIVDIGGGTSDFSLVRLSPDRAAKNDRRDDILATGGVHIGGTDFDKYFSLSSVMPLFGLGTQLRNNTEVPSSYYFNLATWHTINLAYTKKVQAQLADVAQHAKEPEKLGRLLNLVEQRAGHWLALKVEEAKIALSDAESVELALDRLSPQQNLSLNRQQFDDSIAHLISKIETTVTGMLNDAGVSADAVDTVFFTGGSSGVHLLREKIAAMVPSARRVEGDLFGSIGSGLAIDAARLFGH
;
A
#
# COMPACT_ATOMS: atom_id res chain seq x y z
N MET A 1 -26.83 19.09 8.22
CA MET A 1 -25.86 17.95 8.20
C MET A 1 -24.65 18.40 7.40
N VAL A 2 -23.46 18.19 7.93
CA VAL A 2 -22.20 18.59 7.30
C VAL A 2 -22.00 17.79 6.03
N SER A 3 -21.83 18.46 4.88
CA SER A 3 -21.59 17.81 3.59
C SER A 3 -20.09 17.57 3.35
N ALA A 4 -19.37 17.13 4.38
CA ALA A 4 -17.93 16.92 4.34
C ALA A 4 -17.56 15.49 4.73
N CYS A 5 -16.55 14.95 4.06
CA CYS A 5 -15.95 13.64 4.39
C CYS A 5 -14.43 13.74 4.49
N GLY A 6 -13.83 12.78 5.17
CA GLY A 6 -12.40 12.52 5.14
C GLY A 6 -12.11 11.46 4.07
N LEU A 7 -11.12 11.69 3.21
CA LEU A 7 -10.74 10.75 2.15
C LEU A 7 -9.24 10.45 2.23
N ASP A 8 -8.92 9.22 2.55
CA ASP A 8 -7.57 8.67 2.41
C ASP A 8 -7.43 7.99 1.05
N PHE A 9 -6.65 8.61 0.18
CA PHE A 9 -6.27 8.03 -1.10
C PHE A 9 -4.90 7.36 -0.96
N GLY A 10 -4.91 6.11 -0.53
CA GLY A 10 -3.69 5.33 -0.32
C GLY A 10 -3.14 4.70 -1.59
N THR A 11 -1.85 4.33 -1.57
CA THR A 11 -1.18 3.64 -2.69
C THR A 11 -1.76 2.25 -2.95
N SER A 12 -2.07 1.51 -1.89
CA SER A 12 -2.62 0.14 -1.99
C SER A 12 -4.12 0.08 -1.74
N ASN A 13 -4.60 0.79 -0.74
CA ASN A 13 -6.01 0.85 -0.36
C ASN A 13 -6.41 2.29 -0.09
N SER A 14 -7.68 2.60 -0.33
CA SER A 14 -8.29 3.89 -0.03
C SER A 14 -9.47 3.72 0.91
N THR A 15 -9.71 4.70 1.78
CA THR A 15 -10.83 4.74 2.73
C THR A 15 -11.54 6.08 2.68
N VAL A 16 -12.82 6.09 3.04
CA VAL A 16 -13.59 7.31 3.23
C VAL A 16 -14.29 7.25 4.57
N GLY A 17 -14.08 8.28 5.37
CA GLY A 17 -14.71 8.44 6.66
C GLY A 17 -15.71 9.59 6.68
N TRP A 18 -16.72 9.46 7.53
CA TRP A 18 -17.72 10.50 7.78
C TRP A 18 -18.02 10.62 9.26
N CYS A 19 -18.13 11.85 9.74
CA CYS A 19 -18.48 12.13 11.13
C CYS A 19 -19.98 12.42 11.24
N GLN A 20 -20.70 11.54 11.96
CA GLN A 20 -22.10 11.71 12.29
C GLN A 20 -22.30 11.83 13.80
N HIS A 21 -23.02 12.85 14.24
CA HIS A 21 -23.33 13.05 15.67
C HIS A 21 -22.10 13.02 16.58
N GLY A 22 -20.97 13.57 16.09
CA GLY A 22 -19.69 13.61 16.83
C GLY A 22 -18.87 12.33 16.80
N LYS A 23 -19.33 11.30 16.06
CA LYS A 23 -18.61 10.03 15.91
C LYS A 23 -18.14 9.85 14.46
N ALA A 24 -16.83 9.73 14.29
CA ALA A 24 -16.24 9.36 13.00
C ALA A 24 -16.42 7.87 12.74
N THR A 25 -16.82 7.52 11.53
CA THR A 25 -16.97 6.13 11.07
C THR A 25 -16.49 6.03 9.64
N LEU A 26 -15.83 4.92 9.32
CA LEU A 26 -15.51 4.60 7.93
C LEU A 26 -16.75 4.09 7.20
N LEU A 27 -16.87 4.47 5.94
CA LEU A 27 -17.96 4.07 5.07
C LEU A 27 -17.62 2.76 4.34
N ALA A 28 -18.61 1.89 4.19
CA ALA A 28 -18.45 0.66 3.42
C ALA A 28 -18.37 0.99 1.92
N LEU A 29 -17.20 0.75 1.31
CA LEU A 29 -16.95 1.12 -0.08
C LEU A 29 -17.21 -0.03 -1.07
N GLU A 30 -17.10 -1.28 -0.62
CA GLU A 30 -17.25 -2.44 -1.49
C GLU A 30 -17.65 -3.68 -0.68
N GLU A 31 -18.83 -4.25 -0.94
CA GLU A 31 -19.31 -5.50 -0.31
C GLU A 31 -19.22 -5.51 1.23
N GLY A 32 -19.53 -4.38 1.86
CA GLY A 32 -19.41 -4.20 3.31
C GLY A 32 -17.99 -3.94 3.81
N LYS A 33 -16.98 -3.97 2.94
CA LYS A 33 -15.59 -3.66 3.30
C LYS A 33 -15.37 -2.14 3.36
N LEU A 34 -14.64 -1.70 4.37
CA LEU A 34 -14.34 -0.28 4.63
C LEU A 34 -13.23 0.25 3.72
N THR A 35 -12.40 -0.64 3.16
CA THR A 35 -11.32 -0.30 2.24
C THR A 35 -11.69 -0.62 0.81
N LEU A 36 -11.24 0.20 -0.14
CA LEU A 36 -11.25 -0.08 -1.57
C LEU A 36 -9.80 -0.20 -2.06
N PRO A 37 -9.37 -1.35 -2.61
CA PRO A 37 -8.07 -1.43 -3.27
C PRO A 37 -7.90 -0.34 -4.33
N SER A 38 -6.76 0.34 -4.34
CA SER A 38 -6.45 1.44 -5.29
C SER A 38 -6.07 0.86 -6.66
N VAL A 39 -7.01 0.15 -7.25
CA VAL A 39 -6.89 -0.62 -8.49
C VAL A 39 -8.02 -0.26 -9.45
N VAL A 40 -7.67 -0.13 -10.73
CA VAL A 40 -8.61 0.04 -11.85
C VAL A 40 -8.29 -1.02 -12.90
N PHE A 41 -9.32 -1.63 -13.46
CA PHE A 41 -9.21 -2.54 -14.59
C PHE A 41 -10.09 -2.04 -15.73
N PHE A 42 -9.49 -1.89 -16.89
CA PHE A 42 -10.17 -1.59 -18.14
C PHE A 42 -10.36 -2.90 -18.89
N ASN A 43 -11.58 -3.36 -18.96
CA ASN A 43 -11.96 -4.55 -19.69
C ASN A 43 -12.16 -4.18 -21.17
N VAL A 44 -11.40 -4.80 -22.07
CA VAL A 44 -11.46 -4.53 -23.50
C VAL A 44 -12.56 -5.36 -24.17
N GLU A 45 -13.00 -6.44 -23.55
CA GLU A 45 -14.00 -7.35 -24.14
C GLU A 45 -15.41 -6.71 -24.17
N ASP A 46 -15.76 -5.96 -23.13
CA ASP A 46 -17.07 -5.32 -22.99
C ASP A 46 -17.02 -3.78 -22.85
N ASP A 47 -15.82 -3.19 -23.01
CA ASP A 47 -15.56 -1.75 -22.91
C ASP A 47 -15.95 -1.17 -21.53
N SER A 48 -15.87 -1.96 -20.46
CA SER A 48 -16.20 -1.56 -19.09
C SER A 48 -14.97 -1.16 -18.28
N VAL A 49 -15.21 -0.47 -17.17
CA VAL A 49 -14.18 -0.09 -16.19
C VAL A 49 -14.63 -0.56 -14.81
N SER A 50 -13.83 -1.37 -14.16
CA SER A 50 -14.05 -1.83 -12.81
C SER A 50 -12.99 -1.29 -11.84
N PHE A 51 -13.32 -1.25 -10.54
CA PHE A 51 -12.50 -0.66 -9.49
C PHE A 51 -12.43 -1.60 -8.28
N GLY A 52 -11.34 -1.52 -7.54
CA GLY A 52 -11.19 -2.24 -6.29
C GLY A 52 -11.07 -3.75 -6.47
N ARG A 53 -11.79 -4.50 -5.64
CA ARG A 53 -11.78 -5.98 -5.67
C ARG A 53 -12.41 -6.56 -6.92
N ALA A 54 -13.44 -5.89 -7.43
CA ALA A 54 -14.05 -6.28 -8.71
C ALA A 54 -13.01 -6.22 -9.85
N ALA A 55 -12.20 -5.15 -9.90
CA ALA A 55 -11.11 -5.01 -10.87
C ALA A 55 -10.08 -6.14 -10.76
N LEU A 56 -9.70 -6.51 -9.53
CA LEU A 56 -8.81 -7.63 -9.28
C LEU A 56 -9.43 -8.97 -9.72
N ALA A 57 -10.72 -9.18 -9.41
CA ALA A 57 -11.43 -10.40 -9.77
C ALA A 57 -11.52 -10.60 -11.28
N GLU A 58 -11.89 -9.58 -12.04
CA GLU A 58 -11.92 -9.63 -13.50
C GLU A 58 -10.54 -9.92 -14.09
N TYR A 59 -9.51 -9.22 -13.61
CA TYR A 59 -8.15 -9.46 -14.06
C TYR A 59 -7.68 -10.90 -13.79
N LEU A 60 -7.98 -11.44 -12.61
CA LEU A 60 -7.63 -12.80 -12.21
C LEU A 60 -8.46 -13.88 -12.94
N ALA A 61 -9.67 -13.54 -13.37
CA ALA A 61 -10.50 -14.38 -14.23
C ALA A 61 -9.95 -14.48 -15.66
N GLY A 62 -8.98 -13.61 -16.02
CA GLY A 62 -8.29 -13.67 -17.31
C GLY A 62 -8.95 -12.85 -18.40
N TYR A 63 -9.88 -11.95 -18.06
CA TYR A 63 -10.46 -11.02 -19.04
C TYR A 63 -9.36 -10.21 -19.72
N GLU A 64 -9.53 -9.96 -21.01
CA GLU A 64 -8.60 -9.14 -21.77
C GLU A 64 -8.75 -7.67 -21.36
N GLY A 65 -7.63 -7.03 -20.99
CA GLY A 65 -7.70 -5.66 -20.53
C GLY A 65 -6.41 -5.15 -19.90
N ARG A 66 -6.52 -3.97 -19.28
CA ARG A 66 -5.39 -3.34 -18.61
C ARG A 66 -5.72 -3.03 -17.16
N MET A 67 -4.98 -3.66 -16.26
CA MET A 67 -5.03 -3.34 -14.83
C MET A 67 -3.99 -2.27 -14.48
N MET A 68 -4.40 -1.30 -13.68
CA MET A 68 -3.54 -0.26 -13.13
C MET A 68 -3.69 -0.22 -11.62
N ARG A 69 -2.56 -0.12 -10.91
CA ARG A 69 -2.45 -0.16 -9.46
C ARG A 69 -1.48 0.92 -8.99
N SER A 70 -1.52 1.26 -7.70
CA SER A 70 -0.61 2.23 -7.07
C SER A 70 -0.66 3.62 -7.71
N LEU A 71 -1.86 4.07 -8.05
CA LEU A 71 -2.09 5.31 -8.79
C LEU A 71 -1.57 6.55 -8.05
N LYS A 72 -1.54 6.54 -6.72
CA LYS A 72 -1.01 7.65 -5.89
C LYS A 72 0.46 7.94 -6.20
N SER A 73 1.26 6.93 -6.54
CA SER A 73 2.68 7.09 -6.87
C SER A 73 2.96 7.88 -8.16
N LEU A 74 1.94 8.14 -8.97
CA LEU A 74 2.05 9.03 -10.14
C LEU A 74 2.15 10.51 -9.73
N LEU A 75 1.61 10.88 -8.55
CA LEU A 75 1.69 12.25 -8.03
C LEU A 75 3.15 12.62 -7.74
N GLY A 76 3.55 13.81 -8.17
CA GLY A 76 4.93 14.27 -8.02
C GLY A 76 5.93 13.69 -9.04
N SER A 77 5.53 12.71 -9.86
CA SER A 77 6.34 12.20 -10.96
C SER A 77 6.01 12.88 -12.28
N ASN A 78 6.97 12.90 -13.21
CA ASN A 78 6.72 13.39 -14.59
C ASN A 78 5.71 12.53 -15.36
N LEU A 79 5.33 11.37 -14.82
CA LEU A 79 4.36 10.47 -15.45
C LEU A 79 2.93 10.99 -15.34
N ILE A 80 2.63 11.85 -14.35
CA ILE A 80 1.25 12.32 -14.12
C ILE A 80 0.61 12.99 -15.34
N ASP A 81 1.41 13.67 -16.15
CA ASP A 81 0.96 14.32 -17.40
C ASP A 81 1.04 13.37 -18.61
N GLY A 82 1.45 12.14 -18.39
CA GLY A 82 1.50 11.11 -19.41
C GLY A 82 0.12 10.47 -19.67
N GLN A 83 0.15 9.47 -20.53
CA GLN A 83 -1.04 8.74 -20.96
C GLN A 83 -0.75 7.26 -21.13
N THR A 84 -1.81 6.48 -21.15
CA THR A 84 -1.78 5.05 -21.43
C THR A 84 -2.78 4.72 -22.52
N GLU A 85 -2.52 3.65 -23.27
CA GLU A 85 -3.43 3.14 -24.27
C GLU A 85 -4.13 1.88 -23.75
N VAL A 86 -5.44 1.82 -23.93
CA VAL A 86 -6.27 0.69 -23.57
C VAL A 86 -7.31 0.47 -24.66
N GLY A 87 -7.31 -0.70 -25.28
CA GLY A 87 -8.29 -1.03 -26.33
C GLY A 87 -8.33 -0.01 -27.48
N GLY A 88 -7.17 0.56 -27.85
CA GLY A 88 -7.08 1.61 -28.89
C GLY A 88 -7.49 3.00 -28.41
N LYS A 89 -7.91 3.17 -27.15
CA LYS A 89 -8.27 4.47 -26.56
C LYS A 89 -7.10 5.02 -25.72
N ILE A 90 -6.83 6.31 -25.87
CA ILE A 90 -5.81 7.02 -25.08
C ILE A 90 -6.47 7.58 -23.81
N ILE A 91 -5.92 7.25 -22.64
CA ILE A 91 -6.38 7.70 -21.33
C ILE A 91 -5.22 8.41 -20.63
N THR A 92 -5.42 9.68 -20.22
CA THR A 92 -4.42 10.40 -19.44
C THR A 92 -4.44 9.93 -18.00
N PHE A 93 -3.29 9.93 -17.32
CA PHE A 93 -3.22 9.51 -15.93
C PHE A 93 -4.02 10.43 -14.99
N ARG A 94 -4.11 11.73 -15.28
CA ARG A 94 -5.00 12.66 -14.55
C ARG A 94 -6.47 12.25 -14.64
N LEU A 95 -6.95 11.85 -15.82
CA LEU A 95 -8.32 11.38 -15.99
C LEU A 95 -8.56 10.07 -15.23
N LEU A 96 -7.60 9.17 -15.25
CA LEU A 96 -7.65 7.91 -14.53
C LEU A 96 -7.79 8.13 -13.01
N LEU A 97 -6.95 9.01 -12.44
CA LEU A 97 -7.06 9.36 -11.02
C LEU A 97 -8.40 10.03 -10.70
N ALA A 98 -8.87 10.93 -11.57
CA ALA A 98 -10.16 11.59 -11.39
C ALA A 98 -11.33 10.58 -11.41
N GLN A 99 -11.29 9.59 -12.29
CA GLN A 99 -12.28 8.50 -12.32
C GLN A 99 -12.25 7.67 -11.02
N PHE A 100 -11.07 7.33 -10.51
CA PHE A 100 -10.93 6.57 -9.27
C PHE A 100 -11.46 7.37 -8.06
N ILE A 101 -11.08 8.65 -7.91
CA ILE A 101 -11.57 9.50 -6.81
C ILE A 101 -13.08 9.74 -6.94
N LYS A 102 -13.60 9.90 -8.16
CA LYS A 102 -15.04 10.01 -8.40
C LYS A 102 -15.80 8.75 -7.99
N GLU A 103 -15.24 7.58 -8.25
CA GLU A 103 -15.83 6.30 -7.84
C GLU A 103 -15.79 6.13 -6.33
N LEU A 104 -14.69 6.50 -5.65
CA LEU A 104 -14.63 6.54 -4.19
C LEU A 104 -15.72 7.43 -3.61
N LYS A 105 -15.87 8.66 -4.14
CA LYS A 105 -16.91 9.61 -3.74
C LYS A 105 -18.30 9.01 -3.93
N ARG A 106 -18.60 8.45 -5.10
CA ARG A 106 -19.89 7.83 -5.41
C ARG A 106 -20.25 6.70 -4.44
N ARG A 107 -19.28 5.79 -4.15
CA ARG A 107 -19.49 4.68 -3.20
C ARG A 107 -19.71 5.18 -1.79
N ALA A 108 -18.94 6.18 -1.37
CA ALA A 108 -19.09 6.80 -0.06
C ALA A 108 -20.46 7.49 0.09
N GLU A 109 -20.91 8.23 -0.92
CA GLU A 109 -22.22 8.88 -0.93
C GLU A 109 -23.38 7.87 -0.91
N LEU A 110 -23.22 6.75 -1.61
CA LEU A 110 -24.20 5.66 -1.59
C LEU A 110 -24.27 5.03 -0.20
N ALA A 111 -23.13 4.73 0.42
CA ALA A 111 -23.06 4.14 1.75
C ALA A 111 -23.59 5.08 2.86
N ALA A 112 -23.34 6.38 2.70
CA ALA A 112 -23.79 7.40 3.64
C ALA A 112 -25.26 7.80 3.45
N GLY A 113 -25.85 7.53 2.28
CA GLY A 113 -27.15 8.09 1.89
C GLY A 113 -27.13 9.64 1.81
N HIS A 114 -25.94 10.23 1.60
CA HIS A 114 -25.71 11.67 1.67
C HIS A 114 -24.65 12.10 0.67
N GLN A 115 -24.78 13.30 0.08
CA GLN A 115 -23.80 13.85 -0.85
C GLN A 115 -22.71 14.65 -0.12
N PHE A 116 -21.47 14.50 -0.55
CA PHE A 116 -20.33 15.24 -0.02
C PHE A 116 -19.86 16.31 -1.02
N SER A 117 -19.92 17.56 -0.62
CA SER A 117 -19.37 18.67 -1.39
C SER A 117 -18.01 19.15 -0.90
N ASN A 118 -17.66 18.84 0.33
CA ASN A 118 -16.38 19.19 0.95
C ASN A 118 -15.60 17.94 1.28
N VAL A 119 -14.27 18.01 1.21
CA VAL A 119 -13.39 16.89 1.56
C VAL A 119 -12.13 17.37 2.27
N VAL A 120 -11.73 16.63 3.31
CA VAL A 120 -10.37 16.68 3.83
C VAL A 120 -9.66 15.44 3.30
N MET A 121 -8.62 15.66 2.49
CA MET A 121 -7.82 14.59 1.92
C MET A 121 -6.53 14.39 2.69
N GLY A 122 -6.15 13.13 2.86
CA GLY A 122 -4.84 12.76 3.36
C GLY A 122 -3.74 13.13 2.36
N ARG A 123 -2.64 13.68 2.88
CA ARG A 123 -1.40 13.84 2.14
C ARG A 123 -0.23 13.33 2.95
N PRO A 124 0.78 12.71 2.31
CA PRO A 124 2.05 12.45 2.98
C PRO A 124 2.70 13.76 3.40
N VAL A 125 3.67 13.72 4.31
CA VAL A 125 4.39 14.95 4.69
C VAL A 125 5.09 15.54 3.46
N TYR A 126 5.67 14.67 2.63
CA TYR A 126 6.18 15.04 1.30
C TYR A 126 5.66 14.06 0.24
N PHE A 127 5.12 14.59 -0.85
CA PHE A 127 4.89 13.81 -2.08
C PHE A 127 6.20 13.56 -2.81
N VAL A 128 7.14 14.51 -2.70
CA VAL A 128 8.46 14.46 -3.33
C VAL A 128 9.51 14.95 -2.35
N ASP A 129 10.36 14.06 -1.89
CA ASP A 129 11.42 14.38 -0.96
C ASP A 129 12.44 15.34 -1.57
N GLY A 130 12.87 16.33 -0.78
CA GLY A 130 13.94 17.27 -1.15
C GLY A 130 13.59 18.23 -2.30
N ASN A 131 12.34 18.24 -2.79
CA ASN A 131 11.89 19.14 -3.86
C ASN A 131 10.54 19.80 -3.55
N ALA A 132 10.59 20.95 -2.88
CA ALA A 132 9.40 21.69 -2.45
C ALA A 132 8.50 22.18 -3.60
N ASP A 133 9.04 22.43 -4.80
CA ASP A 133 8.24 22.83 -5.97
C ASP A 133 7.46 21.65 -6.54
N ALA A 134 8.10 20.50 -6.66
CA ALA A 134 7.44 19.26 -7.10
C ALA A 134 6.40 18.80 -6.06
N ASP A 135 6.68 18.94 -4.77
CA ASP A 135 5.74 18.64 -3.69
C ASP A 135 4.47 19.49 -3.78
N ARG A 136 4.62 20.82 -3.91
CA ARG A 136 3.50 21.74 -4.11
C ARG A 136 2.71 21.45 -5.38
N LEU A 137 3.39 21.09 -6.47
CA LEU A 137 2.74 20.73 -7.73
C LEU A 137 1.91 19.44 -7.57
N ALA A 138 2.41 18.45 -6.84
CA ALA A 138 1.70 17.20 -6.56
C ALA A 138 0.42 17.46 -5.76
N GLU A 139 0.49 18.26 -4.68
CA GLU A 139 -0.68 18.66 -3.89
C GLU A 139 -1.71 19.41 -4.75
N LYS A 140 -1.26 20.41 -5.51
CA LYS A 140 -2.12 21.16 -6.43
C LYS A 140 -2.80 20.24 -7.44
N THR A 141 -2.05 19.32 -8.03
CA THR A 141 -2.57 18.34 -8.99
C THR A 141 -3.65 17.47 -8.35
N LEU A 142 -3.43 16.97 -7.14
CA LEU A 142 -4.43 16.16 -6.43
C LEU A 142 -5.68 16.99 -6.09
N SER A 143 -5.53 18.27 -5.73
CA SER A 143 -6.65 19.19 -5.51
C SER A 143 -7.48 19.41 -6.79
N GLU A 144 -6.81 19.60 -7.92
CA GLU A 144 -7.48 19.75 -9.24
C GLU A 144 -8.26 18.46 -9.62
N ILE A 145 -7.65 17.30 -9.38
CA ILE A 145 -8.26 15.98 -9.63
C ILE A 145 -9.49 15.77 -8.73
N ALA A 146 -9.40 16.09 -7.44
CA ALA A 146 -10.52 15.98 -6.51
C ALA A 146 -11.66 16.95 -6.89
N SER A 147 -11.33 18.14 -7.33
CA SER A 147 -12.30 19.11 -7.84
C SER A 147 -13.01 18.60 -9.11
N ALA A 148 -12.26 17.98 -10.04
CA ALA A 148 -12.82 17.34 -11.22
C ALA A 148 -13.71 16.13 -10.88
N ALA A 149 -13.45 15.44 -9.76
CA ALA A 149 -14.30 14.38 -9.23
C ALA A 149 -15.60 14.89 -8.56
N GLY A 150 -15.75 16.22 -8.40
CA GLY A 150 -16.98 16.87 -7.95
C GLY A 150 -16.96 17.35 -6.51
N PHE A 151 -15.80 17.47 -5.87
CA PHE A 151 -15.67 18.19 -4.61
C PHE A 151 -15.54 19.70 -4.86
N LYS A 152 -16.26 20.53 -4.09
CA LYS A 152 -16.23 21.99 -4.21
C LYS A 152 -15.10 22.60 -3.41
N ASN A 153 -14.90 22.09 -2.20
CA ASN A 153 -13.84 22.52 -1.29
C ASN A 153 -12.95 21.31 -0.96
N VAL A 154 -11.67 21.45 -1.23
CA VAL A 154 -10.64 20.43 -0.96
C VAL A 154 -9.63 21.02 0.00
N VAL A 155 -9.46 20.40 1.14
CA VAL A 155 -8.47 20.76 2.17
C VAL A 155 -7.59 19.53 2.39
N PHE A 156 -6.32 19.73 2.71
CA PHE A 156 -5.39 18.67 3.02
C PHE A 156 -5.03 18.62 4.48
N GLN A 157 -4.87 17.40 5.00
CA GLN A 157 -4.28 17.13 6.30
C GLN A 157 -3.15 16.14 6.14
N TYR A 158 -2.09 16.27 6.93
CA TYR A 158 -1.01 15.30 6.95
C TYR A 158 -1.49 13.95 7.48
N GLU A 159 -1.21 12.89 6.73
CA GLU A 159 -1.60 11.52 7.07
C GLU A 159 -1.15 11.09 8.48
N PRO A 160 0.10 11.38 8.93
CA PRO A 160 0.50 11.04 10.29
C PRO A 160 -0.31 11.79 11.36
N ILE A 161 -0.66 13.06 11.11
CA ILE A 161 -1.52 13.82 12.04
C ILE A 161 -2.92 13.21 12.08
N ALA A 162 -3.49 12.91 10.91
CA ALA A 162 -4.80 12.28 10.83
C ALA A 162 -4.83 10.91 11.54
N ALA A 163 -3.81 10.07 11.32
CA ALA A 163 -3.70 8.76 11.96
C ALA A 163 -3.71 8.84 13.49
N ALA A 164 -3.19 9.93 14.04
CA ALA A 164 -3.06 10.11 15.49
C ALA A 164 -4.26 10.83 16.15
N PHE A 165 -5.26 11.30 15.42
CA PHE A 165 -6.36 12.07 16.01
C PHE A 165 -7.14 11.31 17.09
N ASP A 166 -7.48 10.03 16.84
CA ASP A 166 -8.18 9.21 17.83
C ASP A 166 -7.32 9.01 19.09
N TYR A 167 -6.03 8.83 18.90
CA TYR A 167 -5.07 8.70 20.01
C TYR A 167 -4.93 10.01 20.77
N GLU A 168 -4.77 11.13 20.07
CA GLU A 168 -4.64 12.46 20.67
C GLU A 168 -5.84 12.82 21.55
N ALA A 169 -7.04 12.37 21.21
CA ALA A 169 -8.24 12.55 22.02
C ALA A 169 -8.20 11.82 23.38
N THR A 170 -7.30 10.84 23.55
CA THR A 170 -7.17 10.04 24.78
C THR A 170 -6.09 10.53 25.72
N ILE A 171 -5.14 11.34 25.26
CA ILE A 171 -4.01 11.82 26.07
C ILE A 171 -4.41 13.05 26.89
N GLN A 172 -3.76 13.24 28.04
CA GLN A 172 -4.07 14.33 28.98
C GLN A 172 -2.92 15.35 29.12
N LYS A 173 -1.77 15.06 28.54
CA LYS A 173 -0.58 15.92 28.54
C LYS A 173 0.09 15.86 27.17
N GLU A 174 1.03 16.76 26.93
CA GLU A 174 1.84 16.71 25.73
C GLU A 174 2.69 15.42 25.70
N GLU A 175 2.69 14.72 24.59
CA GLU A 175 3.49 13.53 24.32
C GLU A 175 4.25 13.69 23.01
N LEU A 176 5.47 13.17 22.99
CA LEU A 176 6.27 13.01 21.78
C LEU A 176 6.02 11.63 21.21
N VAL A 177 5.40 11.57 20.04
CA VAL A 177 4.91 10.34 19.43
C VAL A 177 5.68 10.05 18.15
N LEU A 178 6.29 8.86 18.07
CA LEU A 178 6.82 8.31 16.82
C LEU A 178 5.69 7.58 16.10
N ILE A 179 5.23 8.13 14.99
CA ILE A 179 4.24 7.50 14.10
C ILE A 179 4.99 6.69 13.06
N VAL A 180 4.61 5.42 12.95
CA VAL A 180 5.18 4.41 12.05
C VAL A 180 4.07 3.97 11.11
N ASP A 181 4.06 4.50 9.90
CA ASP A 181 3.09 4.15 8.86
C ASP A 181 3.77 3.27 7.81
N ILE A 182 3.38 2.00 7.77
CA ILE A 182 3.93 1.04 6.81
C ILE A 182 2.84 0.65 5.81
N GLY A 183 2.90 1.28 4.66
CA GLY A 183 2.01 1.02 3.55
C GLY A 183 2.40 -0.19 2.70
N GLY A 184 1.81 -0.29 1.52
CA GLY A 184 2.15 -1.34 0.56
C GLY A 184 3.48 -1.11 -0.18
N GLY A 185 3.89 0.14 -0.39
CA GLY A 185 5.09 0.49 -1.16
C GLY A 185 6.07 1.41 -0.44
N THR A 186 5.66 2.05 0.67
CA THR A 186 6.47 2.97 1.45
C THR A 186 6.37 2.68 2.94
N SER A 187 7.40 3.07 3.67
CA SER A 187 7.40 3.20 5.11
C SER A 187 7.69 4.65 5.44
N ASP A 188 6.74 5.29 6.10
CA ASP A 188 6.77 6.69 6.45
C ASP A 188 6.82 6.85 7.98
N PHE A 189 7.73 7.70 8.45
CA PHE A 189 7.96 7.93 9.88
C PHE A 189 7.78 9.40 10.18
N SER A 190 7.08 9.70 11.25
CA SER A 190 6.90 11.08 11.69
C SER A 190 7.04 11.17 13.20
N LEU A 191 7.88 12.09 13.65
CA LEU A 191 8.00 12.46 15.05
C LEU A 191 7.09 13.65 15.30
N VAL A 192 6.04 13.45 16.07
CA VAL A 192 4.95 14.41 16.23
C VAL A 192 4.74 14.73 17.69
N ARG A 193 4.49 16.00 17.97
CA ARG A 193 4.09 16.48 19.30
C ARG A 193 2.58 16.57 19.37
N LEU A 194 1.96 15.74 20.20
CA LEU A 194 0.51 15.66 20.39
C LEU A 194 0.13 16.16 21.78
N SER A 195 -0.98 16.91 21.88
CA SER A 195 -1.56 17.29 23.17
C SER A 195 -3.00 17.79 23.00
N PRO A 196 -3.82 17.82 24.08
CA PRO A 196 -5.16 18.39 24.03
C PRO A 196 -5.20 19.84 23.49
N ASP A 197 -4.21 20.65 23.87
CA ASP A 197 -4.12 22.06 23.42
C ASP A 197 -3.77 22.15 21.92
N ARG A 198 -2.97 21.23 21.42
CA ARG A 198 -2.58 21.18 20.01
C ARG A 198 -3.72 20.67 19.14
N ALA A 199 -4.52 19.73 19.63
CA ALA A 199 -5.67 19.17 18.93
C ALA A 199 -6.66 20.27 18.47
N ALA A 200 -6.73 21.39 19.18
CA ALA A 200 -7.59 22.52 18.84
C ALA A 200 -7.06 23.40 17.69
N LYS A 201 -5.79 23.25 17.27
CA LYS A 201 -5.17 24.09 16.23
C LYS A 201 -5.61 23.68 14.83
N ASN A 202 -5.82 24.67 13.95
CA ASN A 202 -6.11 24.39 12.53
C ASN A 202 -4.85 24.04 11.73
N ASP A 203 -3.74 24.75 11.96
CA ASP A 203 -2.45 24.41 11.36
C ASP A 203 -1.64 23.56 12.34
N ARG A 204 -1.31 22.36 11.90
CA ARG A 204 -0.60 21.35 12.68
C ARG A 204 0.83 21.12 12.17
N ARG A 205 1.31 21.94 11.23
CA ARG A 205 2.66 21.77 10.64
C ARG A 205 3.75 21.81 11.69
N ASP A 206 3.67 22.74 12.65
CA ASP A 206 4.66 22.91 13.71
C ASP A 206 4.64 21.79 14.76
N ASP A 207 3.63 20.91 14.70
CA ASP A 207 3.56 19.73 15.56
C ASP A 207 4.42 18.56 15.01
N ILE A 208 4.78 18.59 13.72
CA ILE A 208 5.64 17.62 13.08
C ILE A 208 7.09 18.09 13.26
N LEU A 209 7.85 17.40 14.12
CA LEU A 209 9.23 17.77 14.45
C LEU A 209 10.24 17.21 13.45
N ALA A 210 9.99 16.02 12.97
CA ALA A 210 10.83 15.36 11.97
C ALA A 210 10.01 14.35 11.17
N THR A 211 10.50 14.06 9.97
CA THR A 211 9.96 13.01 9.13
C THR A 211 11.08 12.24 8.47
N GLY A 212 10.84 10.98 8.18
CA GLY A 212 11.73 10.13 7.41
C GLY A 212 10.90 9.14 6.63
N GLY A 213 11.42 8.67 5.52
CA GLY A 213 10.72 7.71 4.71
C GLY A 213 11.68 6.85 3.89
N VAL A 214 11.21 5.68 3.51
CA VAL A 214 11.94 4.79 2.63
C VAL A 214 10.96 4.06 1.71
N HIS A 215 11.35 3.88 0.44
CA HIS A 215 10.55 3.11 -0.53
C HIS A 215 10.70 1.60 -0.28
N ILE A 216 10.21 1.18 0.88
CA ILE A 216 10.10 -0.21 1.31
C ILE A 216 8.72 -0.35 1.94
N GLY A 217 7.95 -1.33 1.49
CA GLY A 217 6.61 -1.58 2.02
C GLY A 217 6.21 -3.03 1.90
N GLY A 218 4.94 -3.32 2.12
CA GLY A 218 4.40 -4.67 2.11
C GLY A 218 4.67 -5.45 0.84
N THR A 219 4.69 -4.78 -0.33
CA THR A 219 4.98 -5.43 -1.62
C THR A 219 6.45 -5.86 -1.75
N ASP A 220 7.37 -5.17 -1.08
CA ASP A 220 8.77 -5.62 -1.01
C ASP A 220 8.90 -6.82 -0.09
N PHE A 221 8.17 -6.84 1.03
CA PHE A 221 8.10 -8.01 1.90
C PHE A 221 7.57 -9.23 1.14
N ASP A 222 6.48 -9.08 0.38
CA ASP A 222 5.93 -10.13 -0.47
C ASP A 222 6.96 -10.64 -1.49
N LYS A 223 7.65 -9.71 -2.15
CA LYS A 223 8.68 -10.03 -3.15
C LYS A 223 9.79 -10.88 -2.57
N TYR A 224 10.40 -10.45 -1.48
CA TYR A 224 11.54 -11.18 -0.90
C TYR A 224 11.12 -12.48 -0.25
N PHE A 225 9.94 -12.54 0.35
CA PHE A 225 9.36 -13.77 0.85
C PHE A 225 9.06 -14.77 -0.27
N SER A 226 8.50 -14.29 -1.38
CA SER A 226 8.28 -15.10 -2.58
C SER A 226 9.60 -15.67 -3.11
N LEU A 227 10.63 -14.82 -3.28
CA LEU A 227 11.92 -15.24 -3.81
C LEU A 227 12.63 -16.27 -2.93
N SER A 228 12.57 -16.09 -1.61
CA SER A 228 13.27 -16.99 -0.67
C SER A 228 12.55 -18.33 -0.45
N SER A 229 11.21 -18.29 -0.37
CA SER A 229 10.46 -19.42 0.17
C SER A 229 9.55 -20.10 -0.87
N VAL A 230 9.10 -19.38 -1.91
CA VAL A 230 8.14 -19.91 -2.89
C VAL A 230 8.81 -20.18 -4.24
N MET A 231 9.61 -19.27 -4.74
CA MET A 231 10.26 -19.41 -6.07
C MET A 231 11.23 -20.61 -6.18
N PRO A 232 11.87 -21.13 -5.10
CA PRO A 232 12.63 -22.39 -5.18
C PRO A 232 11.80 -23.60 -5.59
N LEU A 233 10.48 -23.62 -5.33
CA LEU A 233 9.57 -24.65 -5.82
C LEU A 233 9.48 -24.66 -7.36
N PHE A 234 9.71 -23.52 -7.99
CA PHE A 234 9.67 -23.29 -9.43
C PHE A 234 11.07 -23.34 -10.06
N GLY A 235 12.13 -23.60 -9.28
CA GLY A 235 13.49 -23.80 -9.78
C GLY A 235 14.45 -22.61 -9.59
N LEU A 236 14.10 -21.58 -8.82
CA LEU A 236 15.07 -20.54 -8.43
C LEU A 236 16.25 -21.19 -7.68
N GLY A 237 17.48 -20.85 -8.07
CA GLY A 237 18.71 -21.41 -7.48
C GLY A 237 19.07 -22.79 -8.00
N THR A 238 18.34 -23.37 -8.96
CA THR A 238 18.70 -24.64 -9.59
C THR A 238 19.64 -24.42 -10.78
N GLN A 239 20.23 -25.50 -11.26
CA GLN A 239 21.24 -25.47 -12.33
C GLN A 239 20.75 -26.11 -13.62
N LEU A 240 21.32 -25.66 -14.72
CA LEU A 240 21.27 -26.33 -16.03
C LEU A 240 22.31 -27.45 -16.12
N ARG A 241 22.17 -28.32 -17.09
CA ARG A 241 23.08 -29.47 -17.32
C ARG A 241 24.52 -29.05 -17.54
N ASN A 242 24.75 -27.83 -18.01
CA ASN A 242 26.09 -27.26 -18.19
C ASN A 242 26.67 -26.62 -16.90
N ASN A 243 26.02 -26.79 -15.73
CA ASN A 243 26.35 -26.22 -14.41
C ASN A 243 26.17 -24.71 -14.31
N THR A 244 25.55 -24.03 -15.25
CA THR A 244 25.14 -22.63 -15.08
C THR A 244 23.83 -22.57 -14.32
N GLU A 245 23.58 -21.48 -13.58
CA GLU A 245 22.31 -21.30 -12.91
C GLU A 245 21.17 -20.97 -13.89
N VAL A 246 19.96 -21.39 -13.55
CA VAL A 246 18.76 -20.94 -14.24
C VAL A 246 18.63 -19.42 -14.09
N PRO A 247 18.38 -18.66 -15.18
CA PRO A 247 18.31 -17.21 -15.12
C PRO A 247 17.30 -16.71 -14.08
N SER A 248 17.77 -15.94 -13.11
CA SER A 248 16.95 -15.44 -12.00
C SER A 248 15.90 -14.41 -12.42
N SER A 249 16.06 -13.78 -13.58
CA SER A 249 15.16 -12.75 -14.11
C SER A 249 13.70 -13.19 -14.23
N TYR A 250 13.44 -14.46 -14.54
CA TYR A 250 12.09 -15.00 -14.59
C TYR A 250 11.38 -14.90 -13.24
N TYR A 251 12.08 -15.25 -12.18
CA TYR A 251 11.57 -15.26 -10.80
C TYR A 251 11.41 -13.85 -10.25
N PHE A 252 12.37 -12.96 -10.51
CA PHE A 252 12.28 -11.54 -10.12
C PHE A 252 11.07 -10.87 -10.78
N ASN A 253 10.81 -11.14 -12.06
CA ASN A 253 9.63 -10.62 -12.74
C ASN A 253 8.34 -11.16 -12.13
N LEU A 254 8.27 -12.45 -11.81
CA LEU A 254 7.08 -13.08 -11.22
C LEU A 254 6.86 -12.67 -9.75
N ALA A 255 7.92 -12.34 -9.01
CA ALA A 255 7.84 -11.88 -7.63
C ALA A 255 7.55 -10.36 -7.50
N THR A 256 7.56 -9.61 -8.60
CA THR A 256 7.38 -8.16 -8.60
C THR A 256 6.11 -7.81 -9.36
N TRP A 257 5.07 -7.37 -8.67
CA TRP A 257 3.71 -7.20 -9.17
C TRP A 257 3.61 -6.53 -10.56
N HIS A 258 4.28 -5.40 -10.75
CA HIS A 258 4.19 -4.63 -12.00
C HIS A 258 5.01 -5.21 -13.16
N THR A 259 5.86 -6.18 -12.92
CA THR A 259 6.67 -6.86 -13.97
C THR A 259 6.19 -8.27 -14.30
N ILE A 260 5.21 -8.81 -13.60
CA ILE A 260 4.68 -10.17 -13.84
C ILE A 260 4.30 -10.37 -15.30
N ASN A 261 3.66 -9.38 -15.92
CA ASN A 261 3.25 -9.46 -17.33
C ASN A 261 4.43 -9.62 -18.31
N LEU A 262 5.65 -9.22 -17.93
CA LEU A 262 6.84 -9.41 -18.76
C LEU A 262 7.16 -10.91 -18.94
N ALA A 263 6.80 -11.75 -17.97
CA ALA A 263 6.97 -13.21 -18.07
C ALA A 263 6.06 -13.85 -19.14
N TYR A 264 4.98 -13.18 -19.55
CA TYR A 264 3.99 -13.73 -20.48
C TYR A 264 4.26 -13.37 -21.94
N THR A 265 5.33 -12.62 -22.23
CA THR A 265 5.69 -12.31 -23.62
C THR A 265 6.13 -13.55 -24.36
N LYS A 266 5.75 -13.69 -25.67
CA LYS A 266 6.13 -14.83 -26.51
C LYS A 266 7.62 -15.10 -26.50
N LYS A 267 8.44 -14.04 -26.47
CA LYS A 267 9.91 -14.15 -26.40
C LYS A 267 10.35 -14.83 -25.10
N VAL A 268 9.84 -14.41 -23.95
CA VAL A 268 10.19 -14.97 -22.64
C VAL A 268 9.71 -16.40 -22.52
N GLN A 269 8.50 -16.71 -22.99
CA GLN A 269 7.98 -18.08 -23.01
C GLN A 269 8.86 -19.03 -23.84
N ALA A 270 9.28 -18.62 -25.05
CA ALA A 270 10.17 -19.42 -25.88
C ALA A 270 11.54 -19.63 -25.22
N GLN A 271 12.12 -18.59 -24.61
CA GLN A 271 13.39 -18.70 -23.88
C GLN A 271 13.25 -19.64 -22.67
N LEU A 272 12.17 -19.53 -21.91
CA LEU A 272 11.92 -20.36 -20.74
C LEU A 272 11.73 -21.84 -21.13
N ALA A 273 11.05 -22.12 -22.25
CA ALA A 273 10.90 -23.48 -22.77
C ALA A 273 12.25 -24.09 -23.12
N ASP A 274 13.15 -23.33 -23.76
CA ASP A 274 14.52 -23.78 -24.06
C ASP A 274 15.32 -24.08 -22.79
N VAL A 275 15.27 -23.15 -21.82
CA VAL A 275 15.92 -23.28 -20.49
C VAL A 275 15.43 -24.54 -19.77
N ALA A 276 14.12 -24.84 -19.82
CA ALA A 276 13.52 -25.98 -19.14
C ALA A 276 14.00 -27.34 -19.74
N GLN A 277 14.26 -27.40 -21.05
CA GLN A 277 14.82 -28.62 -21.69
C GLN A 277 16.22 -28.94 -21.17
N HIS A 278 16.99 -27.94 -20.74
CA HIS A 278 18.35 -28.08 -20.28
C HIS A 278 18.48 -28.13 -18.75
N ALA A 279 17.37 -28.08 -18.01
CA ALA A 279 17.36 -28.08 -16.55
C ALA A 279 17.86 -29.40 -15.95
N LYS A 280 18.56 -29.34 -14.82
CA LYS A 280 18.85 -30.52 -14.00
C LYS A 280 17.64 -30.99 -13.21
N GLU A 281 16.73 -30.07 -12.87
CA GLU A 281 15.50 -30.36 -12.14
C GLU A 281 14.28 -30.00 -13.02
N PRO A 282 13.96 -30.82 -14.02
CA PRO A 282 12.94 -30.51 -15.02
C PRO A 282 11.53 -30.34 -14.43
N GLU A 283 11.25 -31.02 -13.33
CA GLU A 283 9.93 -30.90 -12.63
C GLU A 283 9.68 -29.50 -12.10
N LYS A 284 10.71 -28.84 -11.56
CA LYS A 284 10.59 -27.47 -11.05
C LYS A 284 10.37 -26.49 -12.18
N LEU A 285 11.12 -26.63 -13.28
CA LEU A 285 10.97 -25.77 -14.46
C LEU A 285 9.63 -26.04 -15.18
N GLY A 286 9.14 -27.29 -15.13
CA GLY A 286 7.80 -27.66 -15.62
C GLY A 286 6.70 -26.89 -14.85
N ARG A 287 6.82 -26.75 -13.52
CA ARG A 287 5.90 -25.93 -12.73
C ARG A 287 5.97 -24.45 -13.11
N LEU A 288 7.18 -23.93 -13.37
CA LEU A 288 7.36 -22.55 -13.82
C LEU A 288 6.71 -22.31 -15.18
N LEU A 289 6.93 -23.21 -16.14
CA LEU A 289 6.27 -23.15 -17.46
C LEU A 289 4.76 -23.15 -17.33
N ASN A 290 4.21 -24.07 -16.54
CA ASN A 290 2.77 -24.15 -16.30
C ASN A 290 2.19 -22.86 -15.69
N LEU A 291 2.88 -22.28 -14.69
CA LEU A 291 2.50 -21.00 -14.08
C LEU A 291 2.45 -19.87 -15.12
N VAL A 292 3.44 -19.81 -16.01
CA VAL A 292 3.54 -18.77 -17.05
C VAL A 292 2.50 -18.97 -18.15
N GLU A 293 2.30 -20.22 -18.61
CA GLU A 293 1.29 -20.58 -19.62
C GLU A 293 -0.13 -20.26 -19.17
N GLN A 294 -0.45 -20.55 -17.91
CA GLN A 294 -1.75 -20.23 -17.30
C GLN A 294 -1.89 -18.75 -16.92
N ARG A 295 -0.87 -17.92 -17.13
CA ARG A 295 -0.81 -16.51 -16.66
C ARG A 295 -1.13 -16.35 -15.17
N ALA A 296 -0.73 -17.33 -14.35
CA ALA A 296 -1.09 -17.41 -12.94
C ALA A 296 -0.12 -16.67 -11.99
N GLY A 297 0.79 -15.84 -12.48
CA GLY A 297 1.77 -15.12 -11.65
C GLY A 297 1.13 -14.16 -10.64
N HIS A 298 0.09 -13.41 -11.05
CA HIS A 298 -0.61 -12.51 -10.11
C HIS A 298 -1.43 -13.29 -9.05
N TRP A 299 -2.01 -14.41 -9.43
CA TRP A 299 -2.63 -15.33 -8.47
C TRP A 299 -1.59 -15.81 -7.43
N LEU A 300 -0.39 -16.21 -7.88
CA LEU A 300 0.68 -16.62 -6.96
C LEU A 300 1.11 -15.46 -6.04
N ALA A 301 1.25 -14.25 -6.57
CA ALA A 301 1.60 -13.07 -5.78
C ALA A 301 0.55 -12.77 -4.69
N LEU A 302 -0.74 -12.91 -4.99
CA LEU A 302 -1.81 -12.78 -3.98
C LEU A 302 -1.75 -13.88 -2.93
N LYS A 303 -1.42 -15.12 -3.32
CA LYS A 303 -1.23 -16.21 -2.36
C LYS A 303 -0.07 -15.95 -1.40
N VAL A 304 1.01 -15.35 -1.88
CA VAL A 304 2.14 -14.92 -1.03
C VAL A 304 1.71 -13.80 -0.07
N GLU A 305 0.96 -12.81 -0.55
CA GLU A 305 0.41 -11.73 0.27
C GLU A 305 -0.52 -12.28 1.37
N GLU A 306 -1.42 -13.22 1.03
CA GLU A 306 -2.28 -13.91 2.01
C GLU A 306 -1.46 -14.64 3.09
N ALA A 307 -0.39 -15.35 2.67
CA ALA A 307 0.50 -16.05 3.61
C ALA A 307 1.24 -15.07 4.53
N LYS A 308 1.78 -13.97 4.01
CA LYS A 308 2.41 -12.91 4.80
C LYS A 308 1.45 -12.36 5.86
N ILE A 309 0.22 -12.03 5.46
CA ILE A 309 -0.80 -11.50 6.37
C ILE A 309 -1.11 -12.52 7.47
N ALA A 310 -1.30 -13.79 7.11
CA ALA A 310 -1.58 -14.84 8.09
C ALA A 310 -0.41 -15.08 9.07
N LEU A 311 0.85 -14.92 8.63
CA LEU A 311 2.04 -15.05 9.47
C LEU A 311 2.22 -13.87 10.45
N SER A 312 1.46 -12.79 10.33
CA SER A 312 1.43 -11.74 11.37
C SER A 312 0.85 -12.28 12.69
N ASP A 313 -0.12 -13.20 12.60
CA ASP A 313 -0.82 -13.75 13.77
C ASP A 313 -0.45 -15.22 14.06
N ALA A 314 -0.01 -15.98 13.04
CA ALA A 314 0.33 -17.40 13.16
C ALA A 314 1.83 -17.67 13.04
N GLU A 315 2.31 -18.77 13.67
CA GLU A 315 3.71 -19.21 13.55
C GLU A 315 3.97 -19.92 12.22
N SER A 316 2.94 -20.51 11.61
CA SER A 316 3.05 -21.22 10.34
C SER A 316 1.73 -21.16 9.56
N VAL A 317 1.82 -21.32 8.25
CA VAL A 317 0.69 -21.33 7.32
C VAL A 317 0.93 -22.34 6.21
N GLU A 318 -0.13 -23.01 5.78
CA GLU A 318 -0.13 -23.85 4.59
C GLU A 318 -0.59 -23.06 3.36
N LEU A 319 0.31 -22.84 2.42
CA LEU A 319 0.03 -22.20 1.16
C LEU A 319 -0.45 -23.23 0.14
N ALA A 320 -1.75 -23.25 -0.13
CA ALA A 320 -2.33 -24.11 -1.14
C ALA A 320 -2.10 -23.55 -2.55
N LEU A 321 -1.38 -24.29 -3.38
CA LEU A 321 -1.06 -23.95 -4.76
C LEU A 321 -1.92 -24.81 -5.71
N ASP A 322 -3.24 -24.65 -5.61
CA ASP A 322 -4.28 -25.46 -6.26
C ASP A 322 -4.35 -25.29 -7.79
N ARG A 323 -3.79 -24.19 -8.33
CA ARG A 323 -3.66 -24.01 -9.80
C ARG A 323 -2.46 -24.75 -10.40
N LEU A 324 -1.57 -25.32 -9.59
CA LEU A 324 -0.45 -26.11 -10.10
C LEU A 324 -0.88 -27.55 -10.39
N SER A 325 -0.26 -28.15 -11.39
CA SER A 325 -0.47 -29.58 -11.74
C SER A 325 0.86 -30.32 -11.67
N PRO A 326 1.03 -31.34 -10.80
CA PRO A 326 0.09 -31.70 -9.72
C PRO A 326 -0.03 -30.62 -8.66
N GLN A 327 -1.16 -30.60 -7.95
CA GLN A 327 -1.39 -29.66 -6.85
C GLN A 327 -0.27 -29.75 -5.81
N GLN A 328 0.17 -28.60 -5.34
CA GLN A 328 1.22 -28.46 -4.33
C GLN A 328 0.69 -27.72 -3.11
N ASN A 329 1.15 -28.13 -1.94
CA ASN A 329 1.02 -27.37 -0.71
C ASN A 329 2.42 -27.04 -0.21
N LEU A 330 2.60 -25.82 0.26
CA LEU A 330 3.87 -25.36 0.78
C LEU A 330 3.68 -24.88 2.21
N SER A 331 4.36 -25.54 3.14
CA SER A 331 4.38 -25.09 4.55
C SER A 331 5.38 -23.94 4.69
N LEU A 332 4.89 -22.81 5.16
CA LEU A 332 5.66 -21.60 5.40
C LEU A 332 5.59 -21.23 6.88
N ASN A 333 6.66 -20.67 7.43
CA ASN A 333 6.68 -20.24 8.83
C ASN A 333 7.20 -18.82 8.98
N ARG A 334 6.92 -18.22 10.16
CA ARG A 334 7.29 -16.85 10.49
C ARG A 334 8.79 -16.62 10.41
N GLN A 335 9.62 -17.58 10.87
CA GLN A 335 11.08 -17.43 10.82
C GLN A 335 11.59 -17.29 9.38
N GLN A 336 11.08 -18.10 8.44
CA GLN A 336 11.43 -17.99 7.02
C GLN A 336 11.04 -16.62 6.44
N PHE A 337 9.88 -16.11 6.84
CA PHE A 337 9.43 -14.78 6.44
C PHE A 337 10.35 -13.70 7.04
N ASP A 338 10.60 -13.73 8.34
CA ASP A 338 11.45 -12.76 9.06
C ASP A 338 12.87 -12.73 8.46
N ASP A 339 13.47 -13.89 8.22
CA ASP A 339 14.81 -13.99 7.60
C ASP A 339 14.83 -13.37 6.20
N SER A 340 13.75 -13.55 5.43
CA SER A 340 13.66 -13.02 4.06
C SER A 340 13.63 -11.49 4.01
N ILE A 341 13.07 -10.83 5.03
CA ILE A 341 12.87 -9.38 5.08
C ILE A 341 13.85 -8.66 6.02
N ALA A 342 14.69 -9.37 6.77
CA ALA A 342 15.59 -8.79 7.79
C ALA A 342 16.45 -7.63 7.25
N HIS A 343 16.96 -7.74 6.03
CA HIS A 343 17.74 -6.71 5.38
C HIS A 343 16.95 -5.44 5.02
N LEU A 344 15.64 -5.57 4.80
CA LEU A 344 14.72 -4.45 4.58
C LEU A 344 14.42 -3.75 5.91
N ILE A 345 14.17 -4.54 6.95
CA ILE A 345 13.93 -4.01 8.29
C ILE A 345 15.16 -3.23 8.79
N SER A 346 16.38 -3.70 8.54
CA SER A 346 17.60 -2.94 8.89
C SER A 346 17.69 -1.57 8.19
N LYS A 347 17.20 -1.44 6.96
CA LYS A 347 17.12 -0.14 6.28
C LYS A 347 16.08 0.77 6.93
N ILE A 348 14.93 0.21 7.34
CA ILE A 348 13.92 0.92 8.10
C ILE A 348 14.49 1.43 9.43
N GLU A 349 15.19 0.58 10.21
CA GLU A 349 15.86 0.96 11.45
C GLU A 349 16.84 2.13 11.21
N THR A 350 17.63 2.06 10.13
CA THR A 350 18.58 3.13 9.75
C THR A 350 17.86 4.45 9.48
N THR A 351 16.73 4.41 8.77
CA THR A 351 15.92 5.60 8.46
C THR A 351 15.37 6.24 9.72
N VAL A 352 14.80 5.45 10.64
CA VAL A 352 14.25 5.96 11.91
C VAL A 352 15.36 6.54 12.78
N THR A 353 16.51 5.85 12.87
CA THR A 353 17.68 6.36 13.63
C THR A 353 18.16 7.69 13.06
N GLY A 354 18.28 7.79 11.72
CA GLY A 354 18.68 9.03 11.05
C GLY A 354 17.70 10.17 11.38
N MET A 355 16.41 9.93 11.26
CA MET A 355 15.38 10.92 11.55
C MET A 355 15.43 11.43 13.00
N LEU A 356 15.60 10.55 13.99
CA LEU A 356 15.72 10.94 15.39
C LEU A 356 16.99 11.78 15.64
N ASN A 357 18.11 11.38 15.05
CA ASN A 357 19.38 12.10 15.15
C ASN A 357 19.29 13.50 14.51
N ASP A 358 18.71 13.61 13.32
CA ASP A 358 18.53 14.89 12.61
C ASP A 358 17.60 15.84 13.38
N ALA A 359 16.62 15.28 14.08
CA ALA A 359 15.74 16.02 14.99
C ALA A 359 16.42 16.43 16.31
N GLY A 360 17.58 15.89 16.63
CA GLY A 360 18.25 16.09 17.93
C GLY A 360 17.47 15.47 19.10
N VAL A 361 16.67 14.44 18.84
CA VAL A 361 15.80 13.77 19.83
C VAL A 361 16.40 12.43 20.23
N SER A 362 16.58 12.22 21.53
CA SER A 362 17.01 10.90 22.03
C SER A 362 15.85 9.90 21.97
N ALA A 363 16.18 8.63 21.79
CA ALA A 363 15.20 7.54 21.77
C ALA A 363 14.36 7.50 23.07
N ASP A 364 14.97 7.80 24.22
CA ASP A 364 14.30 7.82 25.53
C ASP A 364 13.33 8.99 25.71
N ALA A 365 13.39 10.02 24.85
CA ALA A 365 12.47 11.14 24.88
C ALA A 365 11.15 10.86 24.16
N VAL A 366 11.07 9.74 23.41
CA VAL A 366 9.84 9.32 22.74
C VAL A 366 8.90 8.68 23.77
N ASP A 367 7.73 9.29 23.98
CA ASP A 367 6.74 8.80 24.95
C ASP A 367 5.92 7.61 24.39
N THR A 368 5.64 7.64 23.09
CA THR A 368 4.77 6.65 22.45
C THR A 368 5.26 6.33 21.04
N VAL A 369 5.22 5.05 20.66
CA VAL A 369 5.29 4.61 19.26
C VAL A 369 3.90 4.16 18.82
N PHE A 370 3.41 4.78 17.74
CA PHE A 370 2.08 4.54 17.18
C PHE A 370 2.21 3.86 15.82
N PHE A 371 1.71 2.63 15.71
CA PHE A 371 1.76 1.83 14.48
C PHE A 371 0.47 1.97 13.69
N THR A 372 0.61 2.27 12.39
CA THR A 372 -0.49 2.35 11.42
C THR A 372 -0.03 1.84 10.05
N GLY A 373 -0.96 1.72 9.10
CA GLY A 373 -0.68 1.13 7.80
C GLY A 373 -0.72 -0.39 7.79
N GLY A 374 -1.25 -0.98 6.71
CA GLY A 374 -1.56 -2.41 6.63
C GLY A 374 -0.38 -3.36 6.85
N SER A 375 0.85 -2.90 6.57
CA SER A 375 2.06 -3.73 6.74
C SER A 375 2.76 -3.52 8.08
N SER A 376 2.30 -2.58 8.92
CA SER A 376 2.83 -2.38 10.27
C SER A 376 2.49 -3.54 11.23
N GLY A 377 1.62 -4.47 10.80
CA GLY A 377 1.31 -5.71 11.51
C GLY A 377 2.44 -6.74 11.53
N VAL A 378 3.51 -6.57 10.74
CA VAL A 378 4.64 -7.51 10.68
C VAL A 378 5.38 -7.55 12.01
N HIS A 379 5.45 -8.73 12.62
CA HIS A 379 5.97 -8.93 13.97
C HIS A 379 7.42 -8.45 14.13
N LEU A 380 8.33 -8.90 13.24
CA LEU A 380 9.74 -8.50 13.27
C LEU A 380 9.91 -6.96 13.21
N LEU A 381 9.15 -6.30 12.36
CA LEU A 381 9.17 -4.83 12.23
C LEU A 381 8.82 -4.16 13.56
N ARG A 382 7.71 -4.58 14.18
CA ARG A 382 7.23 -4.01 15.44
C ARG A 382 8.25 -4.17 16.55
N GLU A 383 8.83 -5.36 16.69
CA GLU A 383 9.82 -5.64 17.73
C GLU A 383 11.08 -4.80 17.52
N LYS A 384 11.54 -4.68 16.28
CA LYS A 384 12.73 -3.89 15.94
C LYS A 384 12.53 -2.41 16.21
N ILE A 385 11.43 -1.83 15.75
CA ILE A 385 11.13 -0.41 15.99
C ILE A 385 10.94 -0.15 17.50
N ALA A 386 10.21 -1.01 18.21
CA ALA A 386 10.02 -0.84 19.64
C ALA A 386 11.35 -0.95 20.45
N ALA A 387 12.28 -1.79 19.99
CA ALA A 387 13.59 -1.88 20.61
C ALA A 387 14.45 -0.60 20.42
N MET A 388 14.17 0.20 19.39
CA MET A 388 14.85 1.48 19.18
C MET A 388 14.40 2.57 20.15
N VAL A 389 13.17 2.51 20.64
CA VAL A 389 12.55 3.46 21.58
C VAL A 389 12.02 2.73 22.82
N PRO A 390 12.91 2.15 23.63
CA PRO A 390 12.54 1.15 24.66
C PRO A 390 11.66 1.73 25.78
N SER A 391 11.72 3.04 26.01
CA SER A 391 10.89 3.73 27.00
C SER A 391 9.49 4.07 26.49
N ALA A 392 9.27 3.99 25.18
CA ALA A 392 8.02 4.39 24.57
C ALA A 392 6.91 3.34 24.81
N ARG A 393 5.70 3.83 25.07
CA ARG A 393 4.49 3.00 25.07
C ARG A 393 4.13 2.60 23.65
N ARG A 394 3.83 1.33 23.44
CA ARG A 394 3.35 0.83 22.15
C ARG A 394 1.84 1.03 22.03
N VAL A 395 1.41 1.68 20.97
CA VAL A 395 -0.01 1.89 20.64
C VAL A 395 -0.25 1.44 19.21
N GLU A 396 -1.32 0.69 19.03
CA GLU A 396 -1.76 0.21 17.72
C GLU A 396 -3.01 0.99 17.32
N GLY A 397 -2.94 1.67 16.17
CA GLY A 397 -4.11 2.22 15.51
C GLY A 397 -4.86 1.14 14.71
N ASP A 398 -6.01 1.50 14.19
CA ASP A 398 -6.63 0.69 13.13
C ASP A 398 -5.72 0.73 11.91
N LEU A 399 -5.15 -0.44 11.55
CA LEU A 399 -4.13 -0.57 10.50
C LEU A 399 -4.58 -0.02 9.14
N PHE A 400 -5.87 0.01 8.88
CA PHE A 400 -6.45 0.43 7.61
C PHE A 400 -7.35 1.66 7.71
N GLY A 401 -7.73 2.07 8.90
CA GLY A 401 -8.79 3.05 9.12
C GLY A 401 -8.41 4.30 9.88
N SER A 402 -7.28 4.31 10.61
CA SER A 402 -6.89 5.44 11.45
C SER A 402 -6.84 6.77 10.67
N ILE A 403 -6.21 6.76 9.49
CA ILE A 403 -6.10 7.97 8.65
C ILE A 403 -7.48 8.43 8.19
N GLY A 404 -8.29 7.52 7.63
CA GLY A 404 -9.63 7.85 7.13
C GLY A 404 -10.57 8.37 8.22
N SER A 405 -10.51 7.77 9.41
CA SER A 405 -11.28 8.22 10.58
C SER A 405 -10.81 9.58 11.07
N GLY A 406 -9.49 9.80 11.18
CA GLY A 406 -8.93 11.07 11.57
C GLY A 406 -9.25 12.20 10.58
N LEU A 407 -9.19 11.92 9.28
CA LEU A 407 -9.61 12.87 8.24
C LEU A 407 -11.11 13.22 8.35
N ALA A 408 -11.96 12.26 8.75
CA ALA A 408 -13.38 12.52 8.99
C ALA A 408 -13.60 13.42 10.22
N ILE A 409 -12.81 13.25 11.27
CA ILE A 409 -12.81 14.15 12.44
C ILE A 409 -12.45 15.56 12.02
N ASP A 410 -11.37 15.69 11.24
CA ASP A 410 -10.89 16.99 10.75
C ASP A 410 -11.91 17.65 9.81
N ALA A 411 -12.56 16.87 8.93
CA ALA A 411 -13.63 17.35 8.08
C ALA A 411 -14.82 17.92 8.88
N ALA A 412 -15.21 17.23 9.95
CA ALA A 412 -16.25 17.72 10.84
C ALA A 412 -15.83 19.01 11.57
N ARG A 413 -14.57 19.10 11.99
CA ARG A 413 -14.02 20.29 12.63
C ARG A 413 -14.00 21.49 11.70
N LEU A 414 -13.55 21.33 10.47
CA LEU A 414 -13.37 22.42 9.50
C LEU A 414 -14.67 22.87 8.84
N PHE A 415 -15.61 21.97 8.62
CA PHE A 415 -16.83 22.21 7.86
C PHE A 415 -18.12 22.02 8.68
N GLY A 416 -18.02 21.69 9.96
CA GLY A 416 -19.11 21.27 10.84
C GLY A 416 -19.91 22.39 11.51
N HIS A 417 -19.89 23.60 10.99
CA HIS A 417 -20.63 24.77 11.53
C HIS A 417 -22.04 24.86 11.00
#